data_8ad4df38b865cde8934c995114c2ad40
#
_entry.id   8ad4df38b865cde8934c995114c2ad40
#
_cell.length_a   1.000
_cell.length_b   1.000
_cell.length_c   1.000
_cell.angle_alpha   90.00
_cell.angle_beta   90.00
_cell.angle_gamma   90.00
#
_symmetry.space_group_name_H-M   'P 1'
#
loop_
_entity.id
_entity.type
_entity.pdbx_description
1 polymer ?
#
loop_
_entity_poly.entity_id
_entity_poly.type
_entity_poly.pdbx_seq_one_letter_code
_entity_poly.pdbx_strand_id
1 'polypeptide(L)'
;MEYYVKSVVPIIESNYNNFTMVEKNIADFFIHNHEKMDFSAKTVAAKLFVSEASLSRFAKKCGYRGYREFVYQYEETLVEKKESMTGNTRMVLNAYQELLNKTYSLVDERQIARIGKYLNQAERVFVCGKGSSGLAASEMELRFMRIGVDIDSLQDSDRMRMQAVFQDKRCLVFGISISGETEGVRYLLREAHKRGAKTVMITAQNKDSYAEYCSEVLLLPSFRHLNHGNVISPQFPILVMLDFIYSYYMEQDKSKKESFHDNTLRALEEGKAGRRGMFE
;
A
#
# COMPACT_ATOMS: atom_id res chain seq x y z
N MET A 1 24.28 -5.38 -5.31
CA MET A 1 23.59 -4.43 -6.22
C MET A 1 22.43 -5.21 -6.84
N GLU A 2 21.20 -5.01 -6.36
CA GLU A 2 20.03 -5.66 -6.96
C GLU A 2 19.69 -4.95 -8.28
N TYR A 3 19.40 -5.72 -9.32
CA TYR A 3 19.06 -5.22 -10.65
C TYR A 3 17.58 -5.41 -10.88
N TYR A 4 16.92 -4.39 -11.37
CA TYR A 4 15.52 -4.48 -11.80
C TYR A 4 15.47 -5.18 -13.16
N VAL A 5 14.72 -6.27 -13.25
CA VAL A 5 14.47 -7.00 -14.49
C VAL A 5 13.17 -6.47 -15.12
N LYS A 6 13.25 -6.08 -16.39
CA LYS A 6 12.09 -5.64 -17.14
C LYS A 6 11.23 -6.89 -17.45
N SER A 7 10.02 -6.96 -16.91
CA SER A 7 9.11 -8.08 -17.07
C SER A 7 7.98 -7.76 -18.04
N VAL A 8 7.54 -8.76 -18.81
CA VAL A 8 6.33 -8.65 -19.66
C VAL A 8 5.06 -8.88 -18.87
N VAL A 9 5.13 -9.45 -17.66
CA VAL A 9 3.99 -9.78 -16.82
C VAL A 9 3.10 -8.56 -16.54
N PRO A 10 3.61 -7.38 -16.14
CA PRO A 10 2.77 -6.20 -15.92
C PRO A 10 2.00 -5.75 -17.16
N ILE A 11 2.55 -5.98 -18.36
CA ILE A 11 1.86 -5.68 -19.64
C ILE A 11 0.69 -6.64 -19.85
N ILE A 12 0.87 -7.92 -19.54
CA ILE A 12 -0.20 -8.91 -19.60
C ILE A 12 -1.32 -8.55 -18.61
N GLU A 13 -0.96 -8.26 -17.35
CA GLU A 13 -1.90 -7.91 -16.28
C GLU A 13 -2.72 -6.65 -16.63
N SER A 14 -2.08 -5.62 -17.17
CA SER A 14 -2.76 -4.37 -17.57
C SER A 14 -3.81 -4.58 -18.68
N ASN A 15 -3.64 -5.61 -19.52
CA ASN A 15 -4.56 -5.95 -20.61
C ASN A 15 -5.55 -7.06 -20.24
N TYR A 16 -5.49 -7.62 -19.01
CA TYR A 16 -6.21 -8.84 -18.61
C TYR A 16 -7.73 -8.75 -18.82
N ASN A 17 -8.33 -7.60 -18.51
CA ASN A 17 -9.77 -7.37 -18.66
C ASN A 17 -10.24 -7.34 -20.13
N ASN A 18 -9.32 -7.10 -21.07
CA ASN A 18 -9.60 -7.05 -22.50
C ASN A 18 -9.45 -8.40 -23.20
N PHE A 19 -9.05 -9.45 -22.46
CA PHE A 19 -8.84 -10.78 -23.00
C PHE A 19 -10.11 -11.60 -23.05
N THR A 20 -10.27 -12.38 -24.12
CA THR A 20 -11.25 -13.46 -24.19
C THR A 20 -10.87 -14.60 -23.23
N MET A 21 -11.78 -15.55 -22.98
CA MET A 21 -11.48 -16.70 -22.10
C MET A 21 -10.25 -17.50 -22.54
N VAL A 22 -10.07 -17.68 -23.86
CA VAL A 22 -8.89 -18.36 -24.43
C VAL A 22 -7.62 -17.53 -24.16
N GLU A 23 -7.68 -16.22 -24.36
CA GLU A 23 -6.53 -15.33 -24.12
C GLU A 23 -6.21 -15.20 -22.61
N LYS A 24 -7.22 -15.28 -21.73
CA LYS A 24 -7.00 -15.34 -20.27
C LYS A 24 -6.27 -16.62 -19.85
N ASN A 25 -6.63 -17.76 -20.42
CA ASN A 25 -5.89 -19.00 -20.19
C ASN A 25 -4.40 -18.88 -20.61
N ILE A 26 -4.13 -18.20 -21.74
CA ILE A 26 -2.75 -17.92 -22.17
C ILE A 26 -2.08 -16.93 -21.20
N ALA A 27 -2.77 -15.87 -20.79
CA ALA A 27 -2.26 -14.88 -19.84
C ALA A 27 -1.88 -15.53 -18.50
N ASP A 28 -2.78 -16.33 -17.93
CA ASP A 28 -2.56 -17.03 -16.66
C ASP A 28 -1.35 -17.95 -16.72
N PHE A 29 -1.15 -18.63 -17.83
CA PHE A 29 0.05 -19.44 -18.02
C PHE A 29 1.32 -18.59 -17.94
N PHE A 30 1.42 -17.46 -18.66
CA PHE A 30 2.62 -16.63 -18.67
C PHE A 30 2.82 -15.83 -17.37
N ILE A 31 1.76 -15.48 -16.66
CA ILE A 31 1.81 -14.80 -15.35
C ILE A 31 2.40 -15.73 -14.27
N HIS A 32 1.96 -17.00 -14.25
CA HIS A 32 2.30 -17.92 -13.18
C HIS A 32 3.46 -18.85 -13.50
N ASN A 33 3.96 -18.87 -14.74
CA ASN A 33 5.09 -19.72 -15.09
C ASN A 33 6.40 -19.05 -14.69
N HIS A 34 7.19 -19.75 -13.86
CA HIS A 34 8.53 -19.35 -13.40
C HIS A 34 9.63 -20.29 -13.94
N GLU A 35 9.26 -21.31 -14.68
CA GLU A 35 10.18 -22.34 -15.16
C GLU A 35 10.58 -22.11 -16.62
N LYS A 36 11.84 -22.41 -16.93
CA LYS A 36 12.31 -22.45 -18.32
C LYS A 36 11.77 -23.70 -19.00
N MET A 37 11.19 -23.53 -20.16
CA MET A 37 10.72 -24.62 -21.02
C MET A 37 10.85 -24.23 -22.49
N ASP A 38 10.43 -25.12 -23.41
CA ASP A 38 10.27 -24.75 -24.81
C ASP A 38 9.00 -23.89 -24.99
N PHE A 39 9.18 -22.58 -25.20
CA PHE A 39 8.10 -21.63 -25.46
C PHE A 39 7.74 -21.50 -26.95
N SER A 40 8.13 -22.45 -27.80
CA SER A 40 7.68 -22.44 -29.18
C SER A 40 6.15 -22.42 -29.28
N ALA A 41 5.61 -21.78 -30.33
CA ALA A 41 4.15 -21.67 -30.52
C ALA A 41 3.47 -23.05 -30.52
N LYS A 42 4.13 -24.04 -31.13
CA LYS A 42 3.64 -25.41 -31.18
C LYS A 42 3.54 -26.05 -29.79
N THR A 43 4.59 -25.93 -28.97
CA THR A 43 4.62 -26.52 -27.64
C THR A 43 3.62 -25.85 -26.69
N VAL A 44 3.56 -24.52 -26.67
CA VAL A 44 2.64 -23.80 -25.79
C VAL A 44 1.19 -23.97 -26.26
N ALA A 45 0.92 -23.97 -27.56
CA ALA A 45 -0.42 -24.21 -28.10
C ALA A 45 -0.94 -25.60 -27.70
N ALA A 46 -0.09 -26.63 -27.83
CA ALA A 46 -0.42 -27.99 -27.40
C ALA A 46 -0.68 -28.08 -25.89
N LYS A 47 0.20 -27.46 -25.07
CA LYS A 47 0.09 -27.47 -23.61
C LYS A 47 -1.19 -26.78 -23.10
N LEU A 48 -1.62 -25.70 -23.73
CA LEU A 48 -2.81 -24.93 -23.33
C LEU A 48 -4.08 -25.32 -24.07
N PHE A 49 -4.00 -26.27 -25.00
CA PHE A 49 -5.13 -26.69 -25.87
C PHE A 49 -5.72 -25.52 -26.67
N VAL A 50 -4.83 -24.65 -27.18
CA VAL A 50 -5.22 -23.49 -28.01
C VAL A 50 -4.57 -23.54 -29.38
N SER A 51 -5.02 -22.69 -30.32
CA SER A 51 -4.36 -22.57 -31.62
C SER A 51 -3.15 -21.64 -31.56
N GLU A 52 -2.14 -21.85 -32.41
CA GLU A 52 -1.01 -20.93 -32.57
C GLU A 52 -1.47 -19.52 -32.99
N ALA A 53 -2.58 -19.46 -33.76
CA ALA A 53 -3.20 -18.17 -34.09
C ALA A 53 -3.75 -17.42 -32.88
N SER A 54 -4.21 -18.13 -31.84
CA SER A 54 -4.64 -17.53 -30.56
C SER A 54 -3.47 -16.94 -29.78
N LEU A 55 -2.32 -17.62 -29.77
CA LEU A 55 -1.08 -17.10 -29.18
C LEU A 55 -0.62 -15.81 -29.89
N SER A 56 -0.72 -15.77 -31.23
CA SER A 56 -0.37 -14.58 -31.98
C SER A 56 -1.31 -13.40 -31.75
N ARG A 57 -2.63 -13.66 -31.60
CA ARG A 57 -3.61 -12.62 -31.25
C ARG A 57 -3.38 -12.09 -29.83
N PHE A 58 -3.15 -12.97 -28.88
CA PHE A 58 -2.78 -12.60 -27.51
C PHE A 58 -1.56 -11.68 -27.47
N ALA A 59 -0.45 -12.06 -28.12
CA ALA A 59 0.77 -11.27 -28.19
C ALA A 59 0.53 -9.88 -28.80
N LYS A 60 -0.28 -9.78 -29.85
CA LYS A 60 -0.66 -8.49 -30.47
C LYS A 60 -1.46 -7.61 -29.53
N LYS A 61 -2.37 -8.17 -28.73
CA LYS A 61 -3.11 -7.44 -27.70
C LYS A 61 -2.19 -6.94 -26.57
N CYS A 62 -1.10 -7.63 -26.30
CA CYS A 62 -0.06 -7.18 -25.37
C CYS A 62 0.89 -6.13 -25.99
N GLY A 63 0.64 -5.67 -27.22
CA GLY A 63 1.44 -4.63 -27.90
C GLY A 63 2.65 -5.13 -28.69
N TYR A 64 2.80 -6.45 -28.87
CA TYR A 64 3.88 -7.06 -29.66
C TYR A 64 3.46 -7.28 -31.10
N ARG A 65 4.41 -7.34 -32.03
CA ARG A 65 4.15 -7.64 -33.44
C ARG A 65 3.59 -9.05 -33.67
N GLY A 66 3.91 -9.98 -32.76
CA GLY A 66 3.44 -11.36 -32.78
C GLY A 66 4.04 -12.20 -31.67
N TYR A 67 3.68 -13.50 -31.67
CA TYR A 67 4.05 -14.41 -30.59
C TYR A 67 5.58 -14.59 -30.43
N ARG A 68 6.33 -14.61 -31.54
CA ARG A 68 7.79 -14.76 -31.49
C ARG A 68 8.48 -13.61 -30.75
N GLU A 69 8.07 -12.38 -31.00
CA GLU A 69 8.62 -11.19 -30.29
C GLU A 69 8.22 -11.21 -28.82
N PHE A 70 6.96 -11.55 -28.51
CA PHE A 70 6.49 -11.70 -27.15
C PHE A 70 7.30 -12.75 -26.37
N VAL A 71 7.50 -13.95 -26.95
CA VAL A 71 8.26 -15.02 -26.31
C VAL A 71 9.71 -14.61 -26.08
N TYR A 72 10.33 -13.98 -27.07
CA TYR A 72 11.69 -13.48 -26.91
C TYR A 72 11.84 -12.55 -25.69
N GLN A 73 10.92 -11.59 -25.53
CA GLN A 73 10.90 -10.69 -24.40
C GLN A 73 10.56 -11.43 -23.07
N TYR A 74 9.67 -12.41 -23.12
CA TYR A 74 9.34 -13.24 -21.96
C TYR A 74 10.52 -14.10 -21.51
N GLU A 75 11.21 -14.76 -22.41
CA GLU A 75 12.40 -15.56 -22.09
C GLU A 75 13.53 -14.70 -21.53
N GLU A 76 13.67 -13.46 -21.99
CA GLU A 76 14.63 -12.50 -21.41
C GLU A 76 14.31 -12.19 -19.94
N THR A 77 13.04 -12.24 -19.51
CA THR A 77 12.66 -12.08 -18.11
C THR A 77 12.99 -13.29 -17.24
N LEU A 78 13.02 -14.51 -17.84
CA LEU A 78 13.38 -15.74 -17.15
C LEU A 78 14.92 -15.94 -17.06
N VAL A 79 15.66 -15.25 -17.92
CA VAL A 79 17.13 -15.17 -17.81
C VAL A 79 17.41 -13.90 -17.02
N GLU A 80 18.06 -13.99 -15.86
CA GLU A 80 18.55 -12.84 -15.09
C GLU A 80 19.56 -11.99 -15.92
N LYS A 81 19.07 -11.38 -17.01
CA LYS A 81 19.80 -10.32 -17.70
C LYS A 81 19.53 -9.03 -16.94
N LYS A 82 20.55 -8.65 -16.24
CA LYS A 82 20.75 -7.38 -15.57
C LYS A 82 20.76 -6.23 -16.59
N GLU A 83 19.58 -5.84 -17.13
CA GLU A 83 19.49 -4.55 -17.79
C GLU A 83 19.77 -3.47 -16.75
N SER A 84 20.89 -2.77 -16.90
CA SER A 84 21.23 -1.68 -16.02
C SER A 84 20.32 -0.50 -16.34
N MET A 85 19.22 -0.34 -15.61
CA MET A 85 18.54 0.95 -15.57
C MET A 85 19.56 2.02 -15.20
N THR A 86 19.61 3.09 -15.95
CA THR A 86 20.54 4.21 -15.73
C THR A 86 19.76 5.47 -15.37
N GLY A 87 20.44 6.43 -14.75
CA GLY A 87 19.89 7.76 -14.47
C GLY A 87 18.82 7.82 -13.37
N ASN A 88 17.88 8.75 -13.51
CA ASN A 88 16.91 9.12 -12.48
C ASN A 88 15.94 8.00 -12.10
N THR A 89 15.52 7.18 -13.07
CA THR A 89 14.63 6.04 -12.80
C THR A 89 15.27 5.05 -11.82
N ARG A 90 16.54 4.74 -12.01
CA ARG A 90 17.29 3.86 -11.10
C ARG A 90 17.44 4.47 -9.71
N MET A 91 17.69 5.79 -9.63
CA MET A 91 17.77 6.48 -8.33
C MET A 91 16.48 6.36 -7.53
N VAL A 92 15.32 6.56 -8.16
CA VAL A 92 14.01 6.44 -7.53
C VAL A 92 13.78 5.02 -7.03
N LEU A 93 14.00 4.01 -7.88
CA LEU A 93 13.77 2.60 -7.49
C LEU A 93 14.73 2.16 -6.38
N ASN A 94 15.99 2.54 -6.45
CA ASN A 94 16.97 2.23 -5.39
C ASN A 94 16.58 2.90 -4.05
N ALA A 95 16.05 4.12 -4.07
CA ALA A 95 15.59 4.80 -2.87
C ALA A 95 14.39 4.07 -2.23
N TYR A 96 13.43 3.59 -3.03
CA TYR A 96 12.32 2.76 -2.53
C TYR A 96 12.81 1.45 -1.95
N GLN A 97 13.72 0.75 -2.64
CA GLN A 97 14.29 -0.51 -2.17
C GLN A 97 15.04 -0.32 -0.84
N GLU A 98 15.86 0.72 -0.75
CA GLU A 98 16.60 1.05 0.48
C GLU A 98 15.64 1.32 1.64
N LEU A 99 14.55 2.08 1.40
CA LEU A 99 13.53 2.34 2.41
C LEU A 99 12.80 1.09 2.86
N LEU A 100 12.42 0.19 1.94
CA LEU A 100 11.79 -1.07 2.28
C LEU A 100 12.69 -1.93 3.16
N ASN A 101 13.97 -2.06 2.81
CA ASN A 101 14.94 -2.81 3.61
C ASN A 101 15.12 -2.21 5.01
N LYS A 102 15.18 -0.89 5.12
CA LYS A 102 15.24 -0.19 6.41
C LYS A 102 13.96 -0.36 7.22
N THR A 103 12.79 -0.31 6.57
CA THR A 103 11.50 -0.53 7.23
C THR A 103 11.43 -1.94 7.79
N TYR A 104 11.83 -2.95 7.03
CA TYR A 104 11.89 -4.33 7.50
C TYR A 104 12.71 -4.49 8.79
N SER A 105 13.82 -3.75 8.92
CA SER A 105 14.67 -3.79 10.11
C SER A 105 14.07 -3.08 11.34
N LEU A 106 13.06 -2.23 11.15
CA LEU A 106 12.41 -1.45 12.22
C LEU A 106 11.06 -2.02 12.67
N VAL A 107 10.45 -2.87 11.87
CA VAL A 107 9.13 -3.45 12.17
C VAL A 107 9.24 -4.45 13.32
N ASP A 108 8.42 -4.22 14.35
CA ASP A 108 8.12 -5.20 15.41
C ASP A 108 6.69 -5.68 15.27
N GLU A 109 6.52 -6.94 14.83
CA GLU A 109 5.21 -7.56 14.64
C GLU A 109 4.38 -7.61 15.93
N ARG A 110 5.03 -7.76 17.10
CA ARG A 110 4.34 -7.74 18.39
C ARG A 110 3.77 -6.36 18.69
N GLN A 111 4.49 -5.30 18.29
CA GLN A 111 4.02 -3.93 18.41
C GLN A 111 2.82 -3.68 17.49
N ILE A 112 2.89 -4.10 16.23
CA ILE A 112 1.76 -4.00 15.28
C ILE A 112 0.54 -4.76 15.83
N ALA A 113 0.73 -5.96 16.38
CA ALA A 113 -0.34 -6.74 16.99
C ALA A 113 -0.99 -6.02 18.19
N ARG A 114 -0.21 -5.32 19.04
CA ARG A 114 -0.76 -4.51 20.14
C ARG A 114 -1.60 -3.36 19.62
N ILE A 115 -1.13 -2.65 18.58
CA ILE A 115 -1.87 -1.57 17.94
C ILE A 115 -3.19 -2.09 17.32
N GLY A 116 -3.16 -3.26 16.69
CA GLY A 116 -4.36 -3.93 16.20
C GLY A 116 -5.39 -4.21 17.30
N LYS A 117 -4.92 -4.58 18.52
CA LYS A 117 -5.81 -4.71 19.69
C LYS A 117 -6.40 -3.37 20.13
N TYR A 118 -5.61 -2.29 20.12
CA TYR A 118 -6.12 -0.95 20.43
C TYR A 118 -7.20 -0.51 19.45
N LEU A 119 -7.03 -0.78 18.16
CA LEU A 119 -8.04 -0.52 17.13
C LEU A 119 -9.36 -1.26 17.38
N ASN A 120 -9.30 -2.52 17.84
CA ASN A 120 -10.51 -3.28 18.15
C ASN A 120 -11.22 -2.83 19.45
N GLN A 121 -10.50 -2.20 20.35
CA GLN A 121 -11.03 -1.74 21.64
C GLN A 121 -11.54 -0.31 21.60
N ALA A 122 -11.08 0.48 20.63
CA ALA A 122 -11.47 1.86 20.50
C ALA A 122 -12.88 2.00 19.93
N GLU A 123 -13.68 2.90 20.51
CA GLU A 123 -14.96 3.33 19.95
C GLU A 123 -14.76 4.37 18.87
N ARG A 124 -13.73 5.24 19.03
CA ARG A 124 -13.36 6.26 18.04
C ARG A 124 -11.85 6.32 17.85
N VAL A 125 -11.45 6.51 16.61
CA VAL A 125 -10.07 6.64 16.21
C VAL A 125 -9.83 8.02 15.62
N PHE A 126 -8.73 8.65 16.00
CA PHE A 126 -8.28 9.90 15.38
C PHE A 126 -6.88 9.69 14.83
N VAL A 127 -6.65 10.19 13.64
CA VAL A 127 -5.31 10.20 13.03
C VAL A 127 -4.95 11.61 12.64
N CYS A 128 -3.79 12.11 13.09
CA CYS A 128 -3.38 13.47 12.83
C CYS A 128 -2.00 13.58 12.19
N GLY A 129 -1.83 14.57 11.31
CA GLY A 129 -0.58 14.87 10.63
C GLY A 129 -0.68 16.18 9.85
N LYS A 130 0.46 16.74 9.44
CA LYS A 130 0.51 17.96 8.59
C LYS A 130 1.27 17.69 7.30
N GLY A 131 0.90 18.40 6.23
CA GLY A 131 1.52 18.23 4.91
C GLY A 131 1.45 16.77 4.42
N SER A 132 2.56 16.19 4.01
CA SER A 132 2.63 14.80 3.55
C SER A 132 2.15 13.79 4.59
N SER A 133 2.41 14.04 5.89
CA SER A 133 1.87 13.21 6.98
C SER A 133 0.36 13.35 7.13
N GLY A 134 -0.20 14.53 6.83
CA GLY A 134 -1.65 14.77 6.81
C GLY A 134 -2.33 14.01 5.68
N LEU A 135 -1.72 13.96 4.50
CA LEU A 135 -2.24 13.16 3.38
C LEU A 135 -2.23 11.65 3.71
N ALA A 136 -1.20 11.16 4.37
CA ALA A 136 -1.16 9.78 4.86
C ALA A 136 -2.22 9.52 5.97
N ALA A 137 -2.51 10.52 6.80
CA ALA A 137 -3.60 10.43 7.77
C ALA A 137 -4.98 10.29 7.08
N SER A 138 -5.22 11.05 6.01
CA SER A 138 -6.46 10.91 5.22
C SER A 138 -6.55 9.56 4.49
N GLU A 139 -5.43 9.02 4.03
CA GLU A 139 -5.40 7.67 3.45
C GLU A 139 -5.77 6.62 4.50
N MET A 140 -5.24 6.74 5.73
CA MET A 140 -5.64 5.87 6.84
C MET A 140 -7.14 5.95 7.13
N GLU A 141 -7.69 7.17 7.25
CA GLU A 141 -9.13 7.38 7.45
C GLU A 141 -9.95 6.67 6.38
N LEU A 142 -9.66 6.94 5.09
CA LEU A 142 -10.40 6.37 3.97
C LEU A 142 -10.39 4.84 3.98
N ARG A 143 -9.25 4.22 4.22
CA ARG A 143 -9.11 2.75 4.19
C ARG A 143 -9.76 2.07 5.39
N PHE A 144 -9.53 2.60 6.60
CA PHE A 144 -10.02 1.99 7.83
C PHE A 144 -11.53 2.21 8.03
N MET A 145 -12.06 3.34 7.59
CA MET A 145 -13.51 3.57 7.53
C MET A 145 -14.22 2.47 6.71
N ARG A 146 -13.66 2.06 5.58
CA ARG A 146 -14.26 1.04 4.71
C ARG A 146 -14.36 -0.35 5.35
N ILE A 147 -13.60 -0.61 6.38
CA ILE A 147 -13.60 -1.86 7.15
C ILE A 147 -14.24 -1.69 8.53
N GLY A 148 -15.03 -0.62 8.72
CA GLY A 148 -15.91 -0.42 9.86
C GLY A 148 -15.27 0.28 11.06
N VAL A 149 -14.14 0.96 10.90
CA VAL A 149 -13.55 1.80 11.95
C VAL A 149 -14.18 3.19 11.93
N ASP A 150 -14.66 3.67 13.08
CA ASP A 150 -15.07 5.08 13.27
C ASP A 150 -13.79 5.92 13.44
N ILE A 151 -13.33 6.54 12.36
CA ILE A 151 -12.05 7.22 12.25
C ILE A 151 -12.15 8.58 11.56
N ASP A 152 -11.52 9.60 12.16
CA ASP A 152 -11.40 10.95 11.61
C ASP A 152 -9.94 11.36 11.43
N SER A 153 -9.60 11.98 10.29
CA SER A 153 -8.29 12.58 10.05
C SER A 153 -8.26 14.07 10.40
N LEU A 154 -7.19 14.51 11.04
CA LEU A 154 -6.98 15.88 11.49
C LEU A 154 -5.68 16.42 10.88
N GLN A 155 -5.78 17.43 10.02
CA GLN A 155 -4.62 18.04 9.35
C GLN A 155 -4.33 19.47 9.82
N ASP A 156 -5.34 20.11 10.39
CA ASP A 156 -5.27 21.47 10.90
C ASP A 156 -4.91 21.49 12.39
N SER A 157 -3.98 22.37 12.79
CA SER A 157 -3.48 22.43 14.15
C SER A 157 -4.52 22.91 15.18
N ASP A 158 -5.44 23.77 14.78
CA ASP A 158 -6.48 24.27 15.67
C ASP A 158 -7.55 23.21 15.88
N ARG A 159 -7.92 22.46 14.82
CA ARG A 159 -8.77 21.28 14.95
C ARG A 159 -8.14 20.21 15.86
N MET A 160 -6.82 19.96 15.75
CA MET A 160 -6.12 19.04 16.66
C MET A 160 -6.24 19.51 18.10
N ARG A 161 -6.04 20.82 18.38
CA ARG A 161 -6.17 21.40 19.72
C ARG A 161 -7.61 21.33 20.26
N MET A 162 -8.59 21.66 19.45
CA MET A 162 -10.00 21.56 19.84
C MET A 162 -10.39 20.11 20.10
N GLN A 163 -9.98 19.17 19.24
CA GLN A 163 -10.31 17.77 19.40
C GLN A 163 -9.66 17.13 20.63
N ALA A 164 -8.49 17.63 21.05
CA ALA A 164 -7.74 17.09 22.19
C ALA A 164 -8.54 17.10 23.51
N VAL A 165 -9.45 18.07 23.70
CA VAL A 165 -10.24 18.18 24.93
C VAL A 165 -11.39 17.16 25.04
N PHE A 166 -11.75 16.51 23.94
CA PHE A 166 -12.81 15.52 23.86
C PHE A 166 -12.31 14.07 23.88
N GLN A 167 -11.00 13.86 23.98
CA GLN A 167 -10.43 12.52 24.05
C GLN A 167 -10.68 11.88 25.42
N ASP A 168 -10.89 10.57 25.44
CA ASP A 168 -11.04 9.77 26.65
C ASP A 168 -10.52 8.33 26.45
N LYS A 169 -10.69 7.47 27.45
CA LYS A 169 -10.21 6.09 27.43
C LYS A 169 -10.79 5.20 26.30
N ARG A 170 -11.85 5.64 25.63
CA ARG A 170 -12.49 4.95 24.48
C ARG A 170 -11.85 5.31 23.16
N CYS A 171 -10.96 6.31 23.17
CA CYS A 171 -10.32 6.83 21.96
C CYS A 171 -8.94 6.19 21.73
N LEU A 172 -8.61 6.04 20.45
CA LEU A 172 -7.26 5.75 19.99
C LEU A 172 -6.79 6.91 19.09
N VAL A 173 -5.62 7.46 19.37
CA VAL A 173 -5.08 8.60 18.63
C VAL A 173 -3.75 8.23 18.00
N PHE A 174 -3.70 8.31 16.65
CA PHE A 174 -2.46 8.23 15.89
C PHE A 174 -1.94 9.62 15.58
N GLY A 175 -0.67 9.87 15.89
CA GLY A 175 0.04 11.08 15.50
C GLY A 175 1.13 10.75 14.49
N ILE A 176 1.07 11.33 13.30
CA ILE A 176 2.06 11.14 12.24
C ILE A 176 2.91 12.39 12.12
N SER A 177 4.20 12.27 12.47
CA SER A 177 5.18 13.34 12.35
C SER A 177 6.58 12.78 12.10
N ILE A 178 7.04 12.82 10.85
CA ILE A 178 8.37 12.29 10.49
C ILE A 178 9.48 12.95 11.31
N SER A 179 9.43 14.28 11.49
CA SER A 179 10.40 15.01 12.32
C SER A 179 10.19 14.81 13.81
N GLY A 180 9.00 14.36 14.23
CA GLY A 180 8.59 14.30 15.63
C GLY A 180 8.37 15.67 16.30
N GLU A 181 8.42 16.78 15.54
CA GLU A 181 8.37 18.14 16.07
C GLU A 181 7.06 18.89 15.77
N THR A 182 6.12 18.27 15.06
CA THR A 182 4.85 18.92 14.72
C THR A 182 4.04 19.20 15.98
N GLU A 183 3.97 20.47 16.39
CA GLU A 183 3.41 20.86 17.69
C GLU A 183 1.95 20.45 17.88
N GLY A 184 1.09 20.64 16.86
CA GLY A 184 -0.31 20.22 16.95
C GLY A 184 -0.47 18.71 17.19
N VAL A 185 0.37 17.89 16.54
CA VAL A 185 0.39 16.43 16.72
C VAL A 185 0.82 16.08 18.15
N ARG A 186 1.92 16.66 18.62
CA ARG A 186 2.43 16.42 19.97
C ARG A 186 1.42 16.87 21.04
N TYR A 187 0.79 18.01 20.84
CA TYR A 187 -0.23 18.53 21.76
C TYR A 187 -1.42 17.55 21.86
N LEU A 188 -1.97 17.12 20.72
CA LEU A 188 -3.09 16.19 20.70
C LEU A 188 -2.73 14.88 21.42
N LEU A 189 -1.57 14.29 21.12
CA LEU A 189 -1.15 13.04 21.76
C LEU A 189 -0.99 13.19 23.27
N ARG A 190 -0.36 14.28 23.74
CA ARG A 190 -0.17 14.53 25.19
C ARG A 190 -1.50 14.69 25.92
N GLU A 191 -2.40 15.50 25.38
CA GLU A 191 -3.70 15.75 26.01
C GLU A 191 -4.59 14.51 25.96
N ALA A 192 -4.58 13.76 24.86
CA ALA A 192 -5.30 12.50 24.74
C ALA A 192 -4.80 11.46 25.76
N HIS A 193 -3.48 11.32 25.88
CA HIS A 193 -2.87 10.41 26.86
C HIS A 193 -3.24 10.77 28.30
N LYS A 194 -3.16 12.03 28.69
CA LYS A 194 -3.58 12.52 30.02
C LYS A 194 -5.03 12.18 30.35
N ARG A 195 -5.88 12.07 29.34
CA ARG A 195 -7.32 11.76 29.44
C ARG A 195 -7.61 10.24 29.35
N GLY A 196 -6.56 9.43 29.24
CA GLY A 196 -6.63 7.97 29.23
C GLY A 196 -6.80 7.33 27.88
N ALA A 197 -6.78 8.10 26.77
CA ALA A 197 -6.78 7.54 25.43
C ALA A 197 -5.50 6.74 25.15
N LYS A 198 -5.58 5.73 24.30
CA LYS A 198 -4.41 5.09 23.73
C LYS A 198 -3.82 5.98 22.65
N THR A 199 -2.49 6.10 22.63
CA THR A 199 -1.78 7.01 21.74
C THR A 199 -0.65 6.31 21.02
N VAL A 200 -0.55 6.54 19.72
CA VAL A 200 0.48 5.94 18.85
C VAL A 200 1.17 7.06 18.08
N MET A 201 2.49 7.18 18.23
CA MET A 201 3.30 8.09 17.42
C MET A 201 3.92 7.31 16.25
N ILE A 202 3.81 7.82 15.04
CA ILE A 202 4.48 7.32 13.82
C ILE A 202 5.52 8.37 13.42
N THR A 203 6.82 8.06 13.54
CA THR A 203 7.90 9.05 13.41
C THR A 203 9.22 8.42 12.98
N ALA A 204 10.11 9.21 12.38
CA ALA A 204 11.49 8.80 12.10
C ALA A 204 12.47 9.17 13.26
N GLN A 205 11.96 9.65 14.40
CA GLN A 205 12.76 10.05 15.55
C GLN A 205 12.47 9.14 16.74
N ASN A 206 13.51 8.61 17.35
CA ASN A 206 13.41 7.91 18.63
C ASN A 206 13.80 8.86 19.76
N LYS A 207 12.84 9.20 20.63
CA LYS A 207 13.05 10.10 21.76
C LYS A 207 12.48 9.48 23.04
N ASP A 208 13.25 9.48 24.12
CA ASP A 208 12.80 8.95 25.42
C ASP A 208 11.54 9.66 25.92
N SER A 209 11.38 10.95 25.62
CA SER A 209 10.21 11.75 26.01
C SER A 209 8.88 11.26 25.40
N TYR A 210 8.90 10.43 24.39
CA TYR A 210 7.66 9.85 23.84
C TYR A 210 7.00 8.87 24.84
N ALA A 211 7.78 8.19 25.67
CA ALA A 211 7.26 7.28 26.69
C ALA A 211 6.34 7.98 27.71
N GLU A 212 6.45 9.31 27.84
CA GLU A 212 5.60 10.10 28.75
C GLU A 212 4.16 10.24 28.24
N TYR A 213 3.92 10.12 26.93
CA TYR A 213 2.61 10.39 26.34
C TYR A 213 2.25 9.53 25.11
N CYS A 214 3.04 8.52 24.82
CA CYS A 214 2.73 7.56 23.76
C CYS A 214 2.62 6.14 24.33
N SER A 215 1.52 5.46 24.03
CA SER A 215 1.35 4.04 24.34
C SER A 215 2.26 3.18 23.48
N GLU A 216 2.47 3.59 22.22
CA GLU A 216 3.38 2.96 21.25
C GLU A 216 4.07 4.03 20.38
N VAL A 217 5.29 3.71 19.94
CA VAL A 217 6.05 4.55 19.00
C VAL A 217 6.50 3.69 17.82
N LEU A 218 5.89 3.88 16.66
CA LEU A 218 6.26 3.22 15.42
C LEU A 218 7.36 4.02 14.71
N LEU A 219 8.52 3.40 14.60
CA LEU A 219 9.67 4.02 13.97
C LEU A 219 9.63 3.84 12.45
N LEU A 220 9.80 4.95 11.76
CA LEU A 220 10.00 5.02 10.31
C LEU A 220 11.48 5.14 9.97
N PRO A 221 11.93 4.63 8.82
CA PRO A 221 13.29 4.87 8.36
C PRO A 221 13.54 6.36 8.12
N SER A 222 14.75 6.80 8.47
CA SER A 222 15.18 8.20 8.27
C SER A 222 15.55 8.43 6.80
N PHE A 223 15.02 9.52 6.22
CA PHE A 223 15.38 9.99 4.88
C PHE A 223 16.77 10.65 4.81
N ARG A 224 17.28 11.17 5.94
CA ARG A 224 18.55 11.91 5.98
C ARG A 224 19.76 11.09 5.55
N HIS A 225 19.66 9.78 5.67
CA HIS A 225 20.76 8.85 5.42
C HIS A 225 20.47 7.97 4.18
N LEU A 226 19.50 8.34 3.35
CA LEU A 226 19.31 7.72 2.04
C LEU A 226 20.27 8.35 1.02
N ASN A 227 20.84 7.53 0.16
CA ASN A 227 21.72 8.02 -0.91
C ASN A 227 21.02 9.03 -1.84
N HIS A 228 19.68 8.91 -1.98
CA HIS A 228 18.84 9.72 -2.83
C HIS A 228 17.50 10.05 -2.17
N GLY A 229 17.50 10.43 -0.89
CA GLY A 229 16.29 10.58 -0.08
C GLY A 229 15.29 11.64 -0.57
N ASN A 230 15.74 12.62 -1.35
CA ASN A 230 14.88 13.71 -1.83
C ASN A 230 14.13 13.38 -3.13
N VAL A 231 14.35 12.21 -3.75
CA VAL A 231 13.74 11.86 -5.06
C VAL A 231 12.40 11.15 -4.92
N ILE A 232 12.01 10.74 -3.70
CA ILE A 232 10.78 10.00 -3.45
C ILE A 232 9.89 10.69 -2.41
N SER A 233 8.60 10.37 -2.43
CA SER A 233 7.63 10.94 -1.48
C SER A 233 7.91 10.51 -0.04
N PRO A 234 7.92 11.46 0.93
CA PRO A 234 8.03 11.15 2.35
C PRO A 234 6.83 10.38 2.90
N GLN A 235 5.73 10.26 2.16
CA GLN A 235 4.59 9.44 2.55
C GLN A 235 4.88 7.94 2.47
N PHE A 236 5.78 7.51 1.59
CA PHE A 236 5.97 6.10 1.28
C PHE A 236 6.21 5.22 2.51
N PRO A 237 7.18 5.50 3.41
CA PRO A 237 7.37 4.67 4.61
C PRO A 237 6.19 4.74 5.58
N ILE A 238 5.44 5.84 5.60
CA ILE A 238 4.22 5.94 6.39
C ILE A 238 3.17 4.97 5.84
N LEU A 239 2.94 4.98 4.52
CA LEU A 239 1.97 4.10 3.86
C LEU A 239 2.31 2.63 4.06
N VAL A 240 3.58 2.25 3.95
CA VAL A 240 4.05 0.88 4.25
C VAL A 240 3.71 0.48 5.70
N MET A 241 3.93 1.39 6.66
CA MET A 241 3.59 1.12 8.06
C MET A 241 2.07 1.00 8.27
N LEU A 242 1.28 1.83 7.59
CA LEU A 242 -0.18 1.72 7.62
C LEU A 242 -0.67 0.42 7.00
N ASP A 243 -0.01 -0.09 5.96
CA ASP A 243 -0.31 -1.40 5.36
C ASP A 243 -0.09 -2.54 6.34
N PHE A 244 0.97 -2.51 7.14
CA PHE A 244 1.19 -3.50 8.21
C PHE A 244 0.06 -3.44 9.25
N ILE A 245 -0.28 -2.24 9.75
CA ILE A 245 -1.37 -2.09 10.72
C ILE A 245 -2.70 -2.59 10.13
N TYR A 246 -2.98 -2.22 8.89
CA TYR A 246 -4.20 -2.63 8.18
C TYR A 246 -4.28 -4.14 8.02
N SER A 247 -3.21 -4.78 7.56
CA SER A 247 -3.15 -6.23 7.38
C SER A 247 -3.40 -6.98 8.68
N TYR A 248 -2.70 -6.60 9.77
CA TYR A 248 -2.92 -7.21 11.09
C TYR A 248 -4.32 -6.97 11.63
N TYR A 249 -4.88 -5.79 11.42
CA TYR A 249 -6.25 -5.49 11.85
C TYR A 249 -7.28 -6.29 11.04
N MET A 250 -7.09 -6.44 9.73
CA MET A 250 -7.97 -7.24 8.85
C MET A 250 -8.05 -8.70 9.29
N GLU A 251 -6.93 -9.33 9.66
CA GLU A 251 -6.90 -10.73 10.08
C GLU A 251 -7.72 -10.99 11.38
N GLN A 252 -7.94 -9.95 12.17
CA GLN A 252 -8.81 -10.04 13.35
C GLN A 252 -10.27 -9.87 12.93
N ASP A 253 -11.00 -10.96 12.71
CA ASP A 253 -12.40 -10.99 12.21
C ASP A 253 -12.52 -10.61 10.73
N LYS A 254 -11.76 -11.27 9.90
CA LYS A 254 -11.62 -11.04 8.46
C LYS A 254 -12.97 -11.00 7.73
N SER A 255 -13.82 -11.98 7.97
CA SER A 255 -15.12 -12.10 7.29
C SER A 255 -16.03 -10.87 7.52
N LYS A 256 -16.08 -10.36 8.75
CA LYS A 256 -16.87 -9.17 9.08
C LYS A 256 -16.32 -7.91 8.40
N LYS A 257 -15.00 -7.74 8.39
CA LYS A 257 -14.35 -6.57 7.78
C LYS A 257 -14.42 -6.57 6.26
N GLU A 258 -14.31 -7.74 5.63
CA GLU A 258 -14.57 -7.93 4.20
C GLU A 258 -16.03 -7.57 3.86
N SER A 259 -17.01 -7.98 4.68
CA SER A 259 -18.41 -7.60 4.49
C SER A 259 -18.61 -6.09 4.56
N PHE A 260 -17.99 -5.38 5.50
CA PHE A 260 -18.03 -3.91 5.55
C PHE A 260 -17.43 -3.29 4.30
N HIS A 261 -16.28 -3.77 3.85
CA HIS A 261 -15.64 -3.30 2.63
C HIS A 261 -16.55 -3.46 1.41
N ASP A 262 -17.17 -4.63 1.24
CA ASP A 262 -18.09 -4.92 0.13
C ASP A 262 -19.34 -4.03 0.18
N ASN A 263 -19.87 -3.75 1.37
CA ASN A 263 -20.98 -2.83 1.53
C ASN A 263 -20.61 -1.41 1.07
N THR A 264 -19.39 -0.94 1.36
CA THR A 264 -18.94 0.38 0.86
C THR A 264 -18.77 0.40 -0.66
N LEU A 265 -18.35 -0.71 -1.30
CA LEU A 265 -18.29 -0.81 -2.76
C LEU A 265 -19.68 -0.71 -3.37
N ARG A 266 -20.68 -1.45 -2.85
CA ARG A 266 -22.06 -1.39 -3.32
C ARG A 266 -22.64 0.01 -3.22
N ALA A 267 -22.44 0.70 -2.09
CA ALA A 267 -22.92 2.08 -1.91
C ALA A 267 -22.31 3.05 -2.95
N LEU A 268 -21.04 2.86 -3.34
CA LEU A 268 -20.40 3.65 -4.39
C LEU A 268 -20.96 3.35 -5.79
N GLU A 269 -21.36 2.11 -6.07
CA GLU A 269 -21.95 1.70 -7.33
C GLU A 269 -23.39 2.22 -7.47
N GLU A 270 -24.20 2.13 -6.43
CA GLU A 270 -25.57 2.68 -6.38
C GLU A 270 -25.58 4.19 -6.61
N GLY A 271 -24.62 4.93 -6.00
CA GLY A 271 -24.47 6.36 -6.24
C GLY A 271 -24.09 6.73 -7.68
N LYS A 272 -23.44 5.81 -8.43
CA LYS A 272 -23.16 6.01 -9.85
C LYS A 272 -24.37 5.72 -10.74
N ALA A 273 -25.18 4.73 -10.40
CA ALA A 273 -26.40 4.38 -11.12
C ALA A 273 -27.47 5.49 -11.00
N GLY A 274 -27.64 6.07 -9.82
CA GLY A 274 -28.56 7.20 -9.60
C GLY A 274 -28.19 8.48 -10.37
N ARG A 275 -26.89 8.71 -10.63
CA ARG A 275 -26.45 9.86 -11.46
C ARG A 275 -26.70 9.67 -12.95
N ARG A 276 -26.69 8.43 -13.47
CA ARG A 276 -26.99 8.17 -14.89
C ARG A 276 -28.47 8.36 -15.23
N GLY A 277 -29.39 8.10 -14.30
CA GLY A 277 -30.82 8.31 -14.51
C GLY A 277 -31.30 9.77 -14.33
N MET A 278 -30.43 10.72 -13.97
CA MET A 278 -30.75 12.16 -13.87
C MET A 278 -30.41 12.97 -15.15
N PHE A 279 -29.75 12.35 -16.12
CA PHE A 279 -29.32 13.00 -17.37
C PHE A 279 -29.92 12.34 -18.62
N GLU A 280 -30.86 11.40 -18.47
CA GLU A 280 -31.78 10.92 -19.49
C GLU A 280 -33.18 11.53 -19.28
#